data_95acd51d75a2ba27d94dd5da565ced4d
#
_entry.id   95acd51d75a2ba27d94dd5da565ced4d
#
_cell.length_a   1.000
_cell.length_b   1.000
_cell.length_c   1.000
_cell.angle_alpha   90.00
_cell.angle_beta   90.00
_cell.angle_gamma   90.00
#
_symmetry.space_group_name_H-M   'P 1'
#
loop_
_entity.id
_entity.type
_entity.pdbx_description
1 polymer ?
#
loop_
_entity_poly.entity_id
_entity_poly.type
_entity_poly.pdbx_seq_one_letter_code
_entity_poly.pdbx_strand_id
1 'polypeptide(L)'
;MEVMMLLVYDQPGVMQRVMGEFNRKRINVETIVVGKCEQREKARIVLSIMDKEKAMSVIEHIRALQEVIEVELVDQSRHEAYALLSAKEGICRVTGTVEEVDAIVNKSQPEKYVQTMNAI
;
A
#
# COMPACT_ATOMS: atom_id res chain seq x y z
N MET A 1 1.35 -8.54 -8.80
CA MET A 1 1.15 -7.32 -8.02
C MET A 1 2.47 -6.87 -7.42
N GLU A 2 2.77 -5.60 -7.54
CA GLU A 2 3.98 -5.01 -6.97
C GLU A 2 3.62 -4.21 -5.73
N VAL A 3 4.42 -4.35 -4.68
CA VAL A 3 4.25 -3.59 -3.44
C VAL A 3 5.43 -2.63 -3.31
N MET A 4 5.11 -1.35 -3.22
CA MET A 4 6.10 -0.28 -3.11
C MET A 4 6.02 0.31 -1.71
N MET A 5 7.18 0.46 -1.07
CA MET A 5 7.27 1.06 0.25
C MET A 5 8.11 2.33 0.18
N LEU A 6 7.59 3.40 0.78
CA LEU A 6 8.25 4.69 0.84
C LEU A 6 8.47 5.08 2.29
N LEU A 7 9.61 5.69 2.56
CA LEU A 7 9.84 6.44 3.81
C LEU A 7 9.82 7.91 3.44
N VAL A 8 8.95 8.68 4.07
CA VAL A 8 8.75 10.10 3.74
C VAL A 8 8.78 10.94 5.00
N TYR A 9 9.03 12.25 4.83
CA TYR A 9 8.81 13.22 5.89
C TYR A 9 7.29 13.38 6.07
N ASP A 10 6.85 13.34 7.33
CA ASP A 10 5.42 13.50 7.66
C ASP A 10 5.05 14.97 7.67
N GLN A 11 4.77 15.52 6.50
CA GLN A 11 4.48 16.93 6.28
C GLN A 11 3.22 17.09 5.45
N PRO A 12 2.47 18.18 5.65
CA PRO A 12 1.30 18.46 4.82
C PRO A 12 1.65 18.47 3.33
N GLY A 13 0.81 17.85 2.52
CA GLY A 13 0.97 17.84 1.08
C GLY A 13 1.85 16.73 0.51
N VAL A 14 2.54 15.95 1.34
CA VAL A 14 3.41 14.86 0.87
C VAL A 14 2.60 13.83 0.08
N MET A 15 1.44 13.43 0.61
CA MET A 15 0.58 12.45 -0.07
C MET A 15 0.14 12.96 -1.44
N GLN A 16 -0.21 14.23 -1.54
CA GLN A 16 -0.63 14.80 -2.81
C GLN A 16 0.49 14.76 -3.83
N ARG A 17 1.72 15.07 -3.42
CA ARG A 17 2.88 15.04 -4.31
C ARG A 17 3.20 13.63 -4.78
N VAL A 18 3.16 12.67 -3.86
CA VAL A 18 3.40 11.26 -4.19
C VAL A 18 2.32 10.76 -5.17
N MET A 19 1.06 10.96 -4.82
CA MET A 19 -0.04 10.51 -5.68
C MET A 19 -0.06 11.25 -7.02
N GLY A 20 0.43 12.49 -7.05
CA GLY A 20 0.56 13.26 -8.28
C GLY A 20 1.45 12.59 -9.32
N GLU A 21 2.51 11.90 -8.87
CA GLU A 21 3.39 11.17 -9.79
C GLU A 21 2.68 9.97 -10.42
N PHE A 22 1.86 9.27 -9.65
CA PHE A 22 1.06 8.16 -10.18
C PHE A 22 0.01 8.67 -11.15
N ASN A 23 -0.66 9.77 -10.81
CA ASN A 23 -1.67 10.38 -11.69
C ASN A 23 -1.07 10.83 -13.01
N ARG A 24 0.09 11.45 -12.96
CA ARG A 24 0.76 11.95 -14.17
C ARG A 24 1.08 10.83 -15.14
N LYS A 25 1.43 9.66 -14.62
CA LYS A 25 1.74 8.48 -15.42
C LYS A 25 0.53 7.58 -15.67
N ARG A 26 -0.64 7.99 -15.19
CA ARG A 26 -1.88 7.23 -15.33
C ARG A 26 -1.76 5.82 -14.75
N ILE A 27 -1.15 5.74 -13.58
CA ILE A 27 -0.96 4.46 -12.87
C ILE A 27 -2.03 4.37 -11.80
N ASN A 28 -2.79 3.28 -11.83
CA ASN A 28 -3.79 3.00 -10.80
C ASN A 28 -3.13 2.37 -9.58
N VAL A 29 -3.36 2.97 -8.42
CA VAL A 29 -2.91 2.43 -7.14
C VAL A 29 -4.06 1.60 -6.56
N GLU A 30 -3.83 0.29 -6.39
CA GLU A 30 -4.87 -0.62 -5.90
C GLU A 30 -5.13 -0.43 -4.42
N THR A 31 -4.07 -0.32 -3.62
CA THR A 31 -4.17 -0.10 -2.18
C THR A 31 -3.12 0.89 -1.74
N ILE A 32 -3.41 1.63 -0.67
CA ILE A 32 -2.44 2.52 -0.06
C ILE A 32 -2.68 2.58 1.44
N VAL A 33 -1.59 2.49 2.21
CA VAL A 33 -1.60 2.63 3.66
C VAL A 33 -0.52 3.62 4.03
N VAL A 34 -0.85 4.54 4.93
CA VAL A 34 0.10 5.50 5.48
C VAL A 34 0.10 5.33 6.98
N GLY A 35 1.26 5.11 7.56
CA GLY A 35 1.36 4.85 8.99
C GLY A 35 2.56 5.48 9.65
N LYS A 36 2.47 5.54 10.98
CA LYS A 36 3.61 5.92 11.82
C LYS A 36 4.67 4.83 11.73
N CYS A 37 5.91 5.23 11.92
CA CYS A 37 7.03 4.29 11.94
C CYS A 37 7.94 4.59 13.11
N GLU A 38 9.05 3.85 13.21
CA GLU A 38 10.02 3.98 14.28
C GLU A 38 10.78 5.32 14.26
N GLN A 39 10.71 6.06 13.15
CA GLN A 39 11.39 7.36 13.03
C GLN A 39 10.40 8.49 13.26
N ARG A 40 10.76 9.41 14.17
CA ARG A 40 9.90 10.55 14.49
C ARG A 40 9.81 11.48 13.28
N GLU A 41 8.64 12.09 13.10
CA GLU A 41 8.35 13.06 12.04
C GLU A 41 8.45 12.47 10.64
N LYS A 42 8.43 11.13 10.55
CA LYS A 42 8.45 10.40 9.30
C LYS A 42 7.28 9.41 9.27
N ALA A 43 6.93 8.98 8.08
CA ALA A 43 5.86 8.02 7.89
C ALA A 43 6.27 7.01 6.82
N ARG A 44 5.70 5.81 6.91
CA ARG A 44 5.82 4.83 5.83
C ARG A 44 4.54 4.81 5.04
N ILE A 45 4.70 4.81 3.73
CA ILE A 45 3.63 4.64 2.78
C ILE A 45 3.84 3.29 2.11
N VAL A 46 2.81 2.45 2.13
CA VAL A 46 2.84 1.16 1.44
C VAL A 46 1.71 1.16 0.43
N LEU A 47 2.05 0.94 -0.83
CA LEU A 47 1.04 0.92 -1.88
C LEU A 47 1.25 -0.26 -2.81
N SER A 48 0.20 -0.68 -3.47
CA SER A 48 0.26 -1.78 -4.41
C SER A 48 -0.20 -1.35 -5.80
N ILE A 49 0.48 -1.89 -6.79
CA ILE A 49 0.27 -1.61 -8.20
C ILE A 49 0.26 -2.94 -8.94
N MET A 50 -0.68 -3.14 -9.85
CA MET A 50 -0.78 -4.42 -10.55
C MET A 50 0.28 -4.60 -11.63
N ASP A 51 0.66 -3.53 -12.30
CA ASP A 51 1.56 -3.56 -13.46
C ASP A 51 3.01 -3.29 -13.04
N LYS A 52 3.86 -4.29 -13.19
CA LYS A 52 5.27 -4.19 -12.82
C LYS A 52 6.03 -3.13 -13.63
N GLU A 53 5.76 -3.05 -14.92
CA GLU A 53 6.45 -2.07 -15.77
C GLU A 53 6.09 -0.64 -15.35
N LYS A 54 4.84 -0.39 -15.04
CA LYS A 54 4.40 0.91 -14.55
C LYS A 54 5.03 1.25 -13.21
N ALA A 55 5.11 0.26 -12.30
CA ALA A 55 5.76 0.46 -11.00
C ALA A 55 7.23 0.86 -11.21
N MET A 56 7.93 0.15 -12.07
CA MET A 56 9.33 0.45 -12.36
C MET A 56 9.49 1.83 -13.01
N SER A 57 8.54 2.24 -13.86
CA SER A 57 8.63 3.52 -14.56
C SER A 57 8.45 4.73 -13.65
N VAL A 58 7.74 4.58 -12.53
CA VAL A 58 7.43 5.70 -11.64
C VAL A 58 8.43 5.85 -10.50
N ILE A 59 9.16 4.78 -10.16
CA ILE A 59 10.00 4.74 -8.95
C ILE A 59 11.05 5.86 -8.91
N GLU A 60 11.68 6.17 -10.04
CA GLU A 60 12.69 7.22 -10.10
C GLU A 60 12.07 8.61 -9.93
N HIS A 61 10.86 8.82 -10.41
CA HIS A 61 10.14 10.07 -10.23
C HIS A 61 9.75 10.27 -8.76
N ILE A 62 9.34 9.19 -8.10
CA ILE A 62 9.03 9.23 -6.65
C ILE A 62 10.31 9.53 -5.87
N ARG A 63 11.41 8.85 -6.22
CA ARG A 63 12.70 9.02 -5.54
C ARG A 63 13.22 10.45 -5.64
N ALA A 64 12.88 11.16 -6.70
CA ALA A 64 13.31 12.53 -6.93
C ALA A 64 12.57 13.57 -6.09
N LEU A 65 11.46 13.21 -5.45
CA LEU A 65 10.71 14.13 -4.60
C LEU A 65 11.51 14.43 -3.33
N GLN A 66 11.57 15.71 -2.94
CA GLN A 66 12.34 16.13 -1.75
C GLN A 66 11.86 15.48 -0.47
N GLU A 67 10.56 15.22 -0.37
CA GLU A 67 9.95 14.67 0.82
C GLU A 67 10.14 13.17 0.95
N VAL A 68 10.60 12.50 -0.10
CA VAL A 68 10.80 11.05 -0.11
C VAL A 68 12.26 10.75 0.27
N ILE A 69 12.42 9.99 1.34
CA ILE A 69 13.73 9.62 1.88
C ILE A 69 14.21 8.33 1.23
N GLU A 70 13.31 7.33 1.17
CA GLU A 70 13.60 6.05 0.56
C GLU A 70 12.38 5.56 -0.21
N VAL A 71 12.61 4.81 -1.27
CA VAL A 71 11.56 4.12 -2.01
C VAL A 71 12.12 2.80 -2.52
N GLU A 72 11.35 1.72 -2.36
CA GLU A 72 11.75 0.42 -2.87
C GLU A 72 10.53 -0.44 -3.18
N LEU A 73 10.73 -1.39 -4.09
CA LEU A 73 9.78 -2.47 -4.30
C LEU A 73 10.18 -3.62 -3.36
N VAL A 74 9.23 -4.09 -2.57
CA VAL A 74 9.49 -5.14 -1.60
C VAL A 74 8.99 -6.49 -2.11
N ASP A 75 9.71 -7.54 -1.78
CA ASP A 75 9.34 -8.89 -2.17
C ASP A 75 8.31 -9.49 -1.18
N GLN A 76 7.81 -10.66 -1.54
CA GLN A 76 6.73 -11.32 -0.79
C GLN A 76 7.08 -11.62 0.66
N SER A 77 8.37 -11.76 0.99
CA SER A 77 8.79 -12.06 2.36
C SER A 77 8.60 -10.88 3.31
N ARG A 78 8.39 -9.67 2.76
CA ARG A 78 8.34 -8.44 3.53
C ARG A 78 6.99 -7.74 3.47
N HIS A 79 5.98 -8.36 2.89
CA HIS A 79 4.65 -7.77 2.85
C HIS A 79 3.58 -8.80 3.15
N GLU A 80 2.42 -8.31 3.60
CA GLU A 80 1.26 -9.15 3.82
C GLU A 80 -0.02 -8.37 3.54
N ALA A 81 -1.06 -9.11 3.21
CA ALA A 81 -2.39 -8.54 3.03
C ALA A 81 -3.12 -8.52 4.37
N TYR A 82 -4.00 -7.54 4.51
CA TYR A 82 -4.85 -7.39 5.66
C TYR A 82 -6.25 -7.04 5.19
N ALA A 83 -7.26 -7.64 5.78
CA ALA A 83 -8.65 -7.29 5.49
C ALA A 83 -9.46 -7.13 6.77
N LEU A 84 -10.34 -6.17 6.77
CA LEU A 84 -11.34 -5.97 7.80
C LEU A 84 -12.69 -6.22 7.15
N LEU A 85 -13.45 -7.18 7.69
CA LEU A 85 -14.72 -7.61 7.12
C LEU A 85 -15.84 -7.41 8.12
N SER A 86 -17.00 -6.99 7.62
CA SER A 86 -18.23 -6.90 8.39
C SER A 86 -19.18 -8.00 7.95
N ALA A 87 -19.54 -8.87 8.88
CA ALA A 87 -20.47 -9.95 8.66
C ALA A 87 -21.57 -9.91 9.73
N LYS A 88 -22.55 -10.81 9.63
CA LYS A 88 -23.66 -10.85 10.58
C LYS A 88 -23.22 -11.06 12.02
N GLU A 89 -22.13 -11.83 12.21
CA GLU A 89 -21.59 -12.14 13.55
C GLU A 89 -20.69 -11.02 14.09
N GLY A 90 -20.44 -9.96 13.32
CA GLY A 90 -19.59 -8.88 13.76
C GLY A 90 -18.40 -8.63 12.81
N ILE A 91 -17.35 -8.05 13.36
CA ILE A 91 -16.17 -7.66 12.59
C ILE A 91 -15.09 -8.72 12.72
N CYS A 92 -14.54 -9.13 11.56
CA CYS A 92 -13.45 -10.09 11.49
C CYS A 92 -12.20 -9.44 10.92
N ARG A 93 -11.05 -9.84 11.41
CA ARG A 93 -9.73 -9.39 10.94
C ARG A 93 -9.00 -10.57 10.33
N VAL A 94 -8.48 -10.37 9.12
CA VAL A 94 -7.80 -11.43 8.38
C VAL A 94 -6.45 -10.89 7.91
N THR A 95 -5.40 -11.67 8.14
CA THR A 95 -4.06 -11.36 7.64
C THR A 95 -3.45 -12.60 6.99
N GLY A 96 -2.52 -12.38 6.08
CA GLY A 96 -1.81 -13.47 5.42
C GLY A 96 -1.30 -13.03 4.07
N THR A 97 -1.03 -14.00 3.21
CA THR A 97 -0.68 -13.69 1.83
C THR A 97 -1.89 -13.13 1.10
N VAL A 98 -1.66 -12.47 -0.03
CA VAL A 98 -2.75 -11.94 -0.85
C VAL A 98 -3.73 -13.05 -1.20
N GLU A 99 -3.21 -14.20 -1.61
CA GLU A 99 -4.02 -15.35 -2.02
C GLU A 99 -4.88 -15.88 -0.86
N GLU A 100 -4.29 -15.96 0.32
CA GLU A 100 -5.01 -16.42 1.53
C GLU A 100 -6.14 -15.47 1.89
N VAL A 101 -5.85 -14.17 1.89
CA VAL A 101 -6.85 -13.16 2.26
C VAL A 101 -7.94 -13.08 1.21
N ASP A 102 -7.58 -13.09 -0.09
CA ASP A 102 -8.54 -13.09 -1.18
C ASP A 102 -9.49 -14.28 -1.07
N ALA A 103 -8.95 -15.47 -0.78
CA ALA A 103 -9.76 -16.68 -0.64
C ALA A 103 -10.76 -16.56 0.50
N ILE A 104 -10.35 -16.01 1.64
CA ILE A 104 -11.24 -15.85 2.80
C ILE A 104 -12.32 -14.82 2.51
N VAL A 105 -11.97 -13.69 1.90
CA VAL A 105 -12.94 -12.66 1.54
C VAL A 105 -13.98 -13.22 0.57
N ASN A 106 -13.51 -13.93 -0.46
CA ASN A 106 -14.41 -14.51 -1.46
C ASN A 106 -15.34 -15.57 -0.85
N LYS A 107 -14.81 -16.40 0.05
CA LYS A 107 -15.57 -17.47 0.68
C LYS A 107 -16.61 -16.92 1.66
N SER A 108 -16.26 -15.91 2.43
CA SER A 108 -17.13 -15.40 3.49
C SER A 108 -18.23 -14.48 3.00
N GLN A 109 -18.10 -13.93 1.79
CA GLN A 109 -19.08 -13.01 1.20
C GLN A 109 -19.57 -11.97 2.20
N PRO A 110 -18.65 -11.12 2.72
CA PRO A 110 -19.01 -10.16 3.75
C PRO A 110 -19.95 -9.08 3.24
N GLU A 111 -20.69 -8.45 4.13
CA GLU A 111 -21.58 -7.33 3.76
C GLU A 111 -20.75 -6.14 3.25
N LYS A 112 -19.60 -5.91 3.86
CA LYS A 112 -18.63 -4.90 3.40
C LYS A 112 -17.25 -5.27 3.91
N TYR A 113 -16.24 -4.82 3.20
CA TYR A 113 -14.86 -5.06 3.62
C TYR A 113 -13.93 -4.01 3.04
N VAL A 114 -12.76 -3.91 3.63
CA VAL A 114 -11.63 -3.17 3.07
C VAL A 114 -10.39 -4.07 3.16
N GLN A 115 -9.61 -4.09 2.10
CA GLN A 115 -8.39 -4.90 2.03
C GLN A 115 -7.23 -4.01 1.64
N THR A 116 -6.13 -4.15 2.37
CA THR A 116 -4.92 -3.36 2.15
C THR A 116 -3.70 -4.26 2.15
N MET A 117 -2.58 -3.72 1.70
CA MET A 117 -1.26 -4.35 1.81
C MET A 117 -0.41 -3.56 2.77
N ASN A 118 0.31 -4.26 3.63
CA ASN A 118 1.31 -3.62 4.48
C ASN A 118 2.66 -4.28 4.25
N ALA A 119 3.74 -3.57 4.56
CA ALA A 119 5.09 -4.04 4.28
C ALA A 119 6.10 -3.41 5.25
N ILE A 120 7.23 -4.05 5.32
CA ILE A 120 8.31 -3.54 6.16
C ILE A 120 9.68 -3.88 5.56
#